data_033356179b3c5c425e68ecefd05d4130
#
_entry.id   033356179b3c5c425e68ecefd05d4130
#
_cell.length_a   1.000
_cell.length_b   1.000
_cell.length_c   1.000
_cell.angle_alpha   90.00
_cell.angle_beta   90.00
_cell.angle_gamma   90.00
#
_symmetry.space_group_name_H-M   'P 1'
#
loop_
_entity.id
_entity.type
_entity.pdbx_description
1 polymer ?
#
loop_
_entity_poly.entity_id
_entity_poly.type
_entity_poly.pdbx_seq_one_letter_code
_entity_poly.pdbx_strand_id
1 'polypeptide(L)'
;MKKQWIAIFLCLSLLSAGLLSLAGCAAKVQADDLMKGITPEKTSGRAADDAFKNGAADFAVRLFQNTREEGKNSLISPLSVMLALSMTANGAKGETLAQMEVLLGGDIPIDTLNKYLH
;
A
#
# COMPACT_ATOMS: atom_id res chain seq x y z
N MET A 1 -15.13 56.86 19.47
CA MET A 1 -16.16 56.20 18.61
C MET A 1 -15.57 55.61 17.34
N LYS A 2 -14.79 56.31 16.52
CA LYS A 2 -14.23 55.77 15.24
C LYS A 2 -13.36 54.53 15.42
N LYS A 3 -12.53 54.42 16.48
CA LYS A 3 -11.67 53.28 16.74
C LYS A 3 -12.44 51.98 17.09
N GLN A 4 -13.58 52.11 17.75
CA GLN A 4 -14.42 50.95 18.08
C GLN A 4 -15.10 50.35 16.85
N TRP A 5 -15.54 51.20 15.94
CA TRP A 5 -16.14 50.72 14.66
C TRP A 5 -15.13 50.00 13.78
N ILE A 6 -13.87 50.48 13.75
CA ILE A 6 -12.78 49.82 13.01
C ILE A 6 -12.49 48.43 13.61
N ALA A 7 -12.45 48.31 14.94
CA ALA A 7 -12.24 47.04 15.61
C ALA A 7 -13.37 46.02 15.33
N ILE A 8 -14.62 46.50 15.31
CA ILE A 8 -15.80 45.64 15.00
C ILE A 8 -15.74 45.17 13.54
N PHE A 9 -15.39 46.03 12.60
CA PHE A 9 -15.22 45.66 11.21
C PHE A 9 -14.09 44.65 10.99
N LEU A 10 -12.98 44.77 11.70
CA LEU A 10 -11.85 43.85 11.64
C LEU A 10 -12.23 42.46 12.24
N CYS A 11 -12.95 42.44 13.35
CA CYS A 11 -13.44 41.17 13.92
C CYS A 11 -14.45 40.49 13.01
N LEU A 12 -15.36 41.23 12.40
CA LEU A 12 -16.34 40.66 11.47
C LEU A 12 -15.70 40.08 10.21
N SER A 13 -14.66 40.75 9.67
CA SER A 13 -13.91 40.25 8.50
C SER A 13 -13.11 39.00 8.80
N LEU A 14 -12.51 38.88 10.00
CA LEU A 14 -11.80 37.68 10.43
C LEU A 14 -12.76 36.50 10.68
N LEU A 15 -13.94 36.76 11.26
CA LEU A 15 -14.97 35.73 11.42
C LEU A 15 -15.49 35.21 10.07
N SER A 16 -15.69 36.10 9.09
CA SER A 16 -16.18 35.69 7.77
C SER A 16 -15.12 34.89 6.99
N ALA A 17 -13.82 35.23 7.11
CA ALA A 17 -12.74 34.48 6.50
C ALA A 17 -12.60 33.06 7.13
N GLY A 18 -12.83 32.94 8.43
CA GLY A 18 -12.82 31.63 9.13
C GLY A 18 -13.95 30.71 8.72
N LEU A 19 -15.14 31.25 8.43
CA LEU A 19 -16.29 30.46 7.99
C LEU A 19 -16.16 29.93 6.55
N LEU A 20 -15.42 30.62 5.68
CA LEU A 20 -15.18 30.15 4.31
C LEU A 20 -14.18 28.97 4.24
N SER A 21 -13.29 28.83 5.22
CA SER A 21 -12.33 27.73 5.26
C SER A 21 -12.92 26.37 5.68
N LEU A 22 -14.10 26.37 6.30
CA LEU A 22 -14.81 25.12 6.66
C LEU A 22 -15.58 24.48 5.49
N ALA A 23 -15.77 25.18 4.39
CA ALA A 23 -16.49 24.65 3.23
C ALA A 23 -15.64 23.75 2.31
N GLY A 24 -14.32 23.68 2.54
CA GLY A 24 -13.39 22.93 1.68
C GLY A 24 -13.50 21.41 1.73
N CYS A 25 -14.16 20.83 2.75
CA CYS A 25 -14.25 19.37 2.92
C CYS A 25 -15.55 18.77 2.35
N ALA A 26 -16.45 19.54 1.75
CA ALA A 26 -17.76 19.09 1.26
C ALA A 26 -17.75 18.68 -0.23
N ALA A 27 -16.63 18.74 -0.93
CA ALA A 27 -16.53 18.19 -2.28
C ALA A 27 -16.68 16.67 -2.21
N LYS A 28 -17.86 16.13 -2.54
CA LYS A 28 -18.02 14.70 -2.80
C LYS A 28 -17.10 14.36 -3.97
N VAL A 29 -15.96 13.74 -3.66
CA VAL A 29 -15.16 13.08 -4.68
C VAL A 29 -16.02 11.93 -5.20
N GLN A 30 -16.54 12.09 -6.39
CA GLN A 30 -17.27 11.05 -7.10
C GLN A 30 -16.21 10.14 -7.72
N ALA A 31 -15.67 9.22 -6.90
CA ALA A 31 -14.79 8.17 -7.39
C ALA A 31 -15.67 7.07 -8.00
N ASP A 32 -15.41 6.70 -9.23
CA ASP A 32 -16.02 5.51 -9.82
C ASP A 32 -15.59 4.28 -9.00
N ASP A 33 -16.55 3.43 -8.68
CA ASP A 33 -16.28 2.15 -8.03
C ASP A 33 -15.61 1.21 -9.04
N LEU A 34 -14.28 1.17 -9.00
CA LEU A 34 -13.47 0.33 -9.88
C LEU A 34 -13.70 -1.18 -9.67
N MET A 35 -14.35 -1.55 -8.56
CA MET A 35 -14.71 -2.94 -8.25
C MET A 35 -16.10 -3.32 -8.73
N LYS A 36 -16.86 -2.37 -9.26
CA LYS A 36 -18.22 -2.61 -9.75
C LYS A 36 -18.23 -3.63 -10.90
N GLY A 37 -18.86 -4.76 -10.64
CA GLY A 37 -18.96 -5.86 -11.62
C GLY A 37 -17.78 -6.83 -11.60
N ILE A 38 -16.81 -6.65 -10.71
CA ILE A 38 -15.74 -7.62 -10.49
C ILE A 38 -16.21 -8.62 -9.43
N THR A 39 -16.32 -9.89 -9.85
CA THR A 39 -16.56 -11.00 -8.91
C THR A 39 -15.22 -11.52 -8.44
N PRO A 40 -14.95 -11.54 -7.11
CA PRO A 40 -13.71 -12.09 -6.59
C PRO A 40 -13.57 -13.57 -6.98
N GLU A 41 -12.44 -13.95 -7.55
CA GLU A 41 -12.11 -15.34 -7.78
C GLU A 41 -11.79 -16.02 -6.44
N LYS A 42 -12.42 -17.16 -6.17
CA LYS A 42 -12.14 -17.96 -4.97
C LYS A 42 -10.83 -18.71 -5.18
N THR A 43 -9.78 -18.25 -4.56
CA THR A 43 -8.50 -18.98 -4.52
C THR A 43 -8.54 -19.99 -3.39
N SER A 44 -8.20 -21.24 -3.66
CA SER A 44 -7.97 -22.24 -2.62
C SER A 44 -6.52 -22.23 -2.21
N GLY A 45 -6.25 -22.21 -0.90
CA GLY A 45 -4.90 -22.30 -0.36
C GLY A 45 -4.20 -23.60 -0.75
N ARG A 46 -2.87 -23.55 -0.80
CA ARG A 46 -2.00 -24.69 -1.04
C ARG A 46 -1.01 -24.83 0.13
N ALA A 47 -0.80 -26.06 0.58
CA ALA A 47 0.22 -26.33 1.61
C ALA A 47 1.62 -25.96 1.08
N ALA A 48 2.41 -25.31 1.93
CA ALA A 48 3.78 -24.91 1.61
C ALA A 48 4.65 -26.17 1.35
N ASP A 49 5.13 -26.30 0.13
CA ASP A 49 6.12 -27.29 -0.26
C ASP A 49 7.55 -26.76 -0.15
N ASP A 50 8.54 -27.59 -0.47
CA ASP A 50 9.93 -27.20 -0.32
C ASP A 50 10.37 -26.12 -1.32
N ALA A 51 9.76 -26.06 -2.50
CA ALA A 51 10.04 -25.00 -3.47
C ALA A 51 9.64 -23.64 -2.91
N PHE A 52 8.43 -23.54 -2.36
CA PHE A 52 7.97 -22.31 -1.71
C PHE A 52 8.80 -21.93 -0.47
N LYS A 53 9.09 -22.92 0.40
CA LYS A 53 9.89 -22.67 1.61
C LYS A 53 11.28 -22.15 1.28
N ASN A 54 11.94 -22.74 0.27
CA ASN A 54 13.27 -22.30 -0.17
C ASN A 54 13.23 -20.91 -0.80
N GLY A 55 12.26 -20.63 -1.66
CA GLY A 55 12.07 -19.29 -2.26
C GLY A 55 11.80 -18.21 -1.22
N ALA A 56 10.90 -18.51 -0.26
CA ALA A 56 10.58 -17.59 0.82
C ALA A 56 11.78 -17.35 1.76
N ALA A 57 12.57 -18.38 2.06
CA ALA A 57 13.78 -18.26 2.87
C ALA A 57 14.85 -17.40 2.15
N ASP A 58 15.07 -17.63 0.86
CA ASP A 58 16.01 -16.86 0.06
C ASP A 58 15.60 -15.38 -0.03
N PHE A 59 14.32 -15.13 -0.29
CA PHE A 59 13.75 -13.79 -0.24
C PHE A 59 13.99 -13.10 1.11
N ALA A 60 13.73 -13.80 2.21
CA ALA A 60 13.90 -13.29 3.57
C ALA A 60 15.35 -12.91 3.87
N VAL A 61 16.30 -13.74 3.48
CA VAL A 61 17.73 -13.50 3.67
C VAL A 61 18.18 -12.29 2.84
N ARG A 62 17.81 -12.23 1.56
CA ARG A 62 18.14 -11.10 0.68
C ARG A 62 17.53 -9.80 1.18
N LEU A 63 16.27 -9.82 1.61
CA LEU A 63 15.60 -8.65 2.18
C LEU A 63 16.35 -8.14 3.41
N PHE A 64 16.68 -9.04 4.36
CA PHE A 64 17.41 -8.65 5.55
C PHE A 64 18.79 -8.07 5.22
N GLN A 65 19.55 -8.72 4.33
CA GLN A 65 20.88 -8.25 3.93
C GLN A 65 20.85 -6.85 3.33
N ASN A 66 19.80 -6.52 2.55
CA ASN A 66 19.67 -5.23 1.87
C ASN A 66 19.03 -4.14 2.72
N THR A 67 18.39 -4.48 3.84
CA THR A 67 17.70 -3.51 4.69
C THR A 67 18.39 -3.27 6.04
N ARG A 68 19.31 -4.14 6.46
CA ARG A 68 20.05 -3.96 7.71
C ARG A 68 21.00 -2.78 7.63
N GLU A 69 21.08 -2.01 8.71
CA GLU A 69 22.09 -0.98 8.91
C GLU A 69 23.12 -1.47 9.94
N GLU A 70 24.41 -1.23 9.66
CA GLU A 70 25.49 -1.63 10.56
C GLU A 70 25.38 -0.87 11.90
N GLY A 71 25.52 -1.59 13.01
CA GLY A 71 25.44 -1.02 14.34
C GLY A 71 24.04 -0.65 14.83
N LYS A 72 22.99 -0.96 14.06
CA LYS A 72 21.59 -0.73 14.45
C LYS A 72 20.80 -2.02 14.57
N ASN A 73 19.80 -2.02 15.45
CA ASN A 73 18.82 -3.09 15.51
C ASN A 73 17.84 -2.95 14.34
N SER A 74 17.61 -4.04 13.63
CA SER A 74 16.65 -4.13 12.52
C SER A 74 15.56 -5.14 12.85
N LEU A 75 14.30 -4.76 12.65
CA LEU A 75 13.14 -5.64 12.76
C LEU A 75 12.39 -5.59 11.42
N ILE A 76 12.31 -6.71 10.76
CA ILE A 76 11.59 -6.85 9.49
C ILE A 76 10.65 -8.05 9.54
N SER A 77 9.57 -8.00 8.77
CA SER A 77 8.68 -9.13 8.53
C SER A 77 8.73 -9.51 7.05
N PRO A 78 9.58 -10.46 6.65
CA PRO A 78 9.72 -10.84 5.24
C PRO A 78 8.41 -11.32 4.63
N LEU A 79 7.60 -12.06 5.38
CA LEU A 79 6.30 -12.53 4.89
C LEU A 79 5.34 -11.38 4.58
N SER A 80 5.30 -10.35 5.44
CA SER A 80 4.44 -9.18 5.19
C SER A 80 4.89 -8.42 3.94
N VAL A 81 6.20 -8.28 3.71
CA VAL A 81 6.74 -7.65 2.51
C VAL A 81 6.42 -8.50 1.27
N MET A 82 6.59 -9.81 1.36
CA MET A 82 6.25 -10.75 0.28
C MET A 82 4.77 -10.66 -0.09
N LEU A 83 3.86 -10.64 0.88
CA LEU A 83 2.42 -10.47 0.66
C LEU A 83 2.12 -9.15 -0.07
N ALA A 84 2.66 -8.03 0.40
CA ALA A 84 2.44 -6.72 -0.22
C ALA A 84 2.97 -6.67 -1.67
N LEU A 85 4.15 -7.23 -1.92
CA LEU A 85 4.73 -7.29 -3.26
C LEU A 85 3.96 -8.25 -4.17
N SER A 86 3.45 -9.37 -3.66
CA SER A 86 2.61 -10.30 -4.43
C SER A 86 1.30 -9.64 -4.87
N MET A 87 0.69 -8.83 -4.01
CA MET A 87 -0.48 -8.03 -4.40
C MET A 87 -0.16 -7.07 -5.55
N THR A 88 1.03 -6.46 -5.53
CA THR A 88 1.50 -5.58 -6.60
C THR A 88 1.78 -6.38 -7.88
N ALA A 89 2.39 -7.57 -7.75
CA ALA A 89 2.72 -8.45 -8.88
C ALA A 89 1.48 -8.91 -9.65
N ASN A 90 0.33 -9.06 -8.98
CA ASN A 90 -0.95 -9.38 -9.64
C ASN A 90 -1.39 -8.31 -10.66
N GLY A 91 -0.94 -7.07 -10.50
CA GLY A 91 -1.18 -5.99 -11.47
C GLY A 91 -0.09 -5.83 -12.53
N ALA A 92 1.03 -6.52 -12.38
CA ALA A 92 2.18 -6.43 -13.28
C ALA A 92 2.00 -7.33 -14.51
N LYS A 93 2.72 -7.00 -15.61
CA LYS A 93 2.72 -7.79 -16.85
C LYS A 93 4.12 -7.81 -17.48
N GLY A 94 4.33 -8.78 -18.35
CA GLY A 94 5.54 -8.90 -19.15
C GLY A 94 6.79 -9.04 -18.28
N GLU A 95 7.86 -8.34 -18.63
CA GLU A 95 9.15 -8.44 -17.94
C GLU A 95 9.09 -8.04 -16.47
N THR A 96 8.28 -7.03 -16.12
CA THR A 96 8.11 -6.62 -14.72
C THR A 96 7.55 -7.75 -13.87
N LEU A 97 6.53 -8.46 -14.37
CA LEU A 97 5.97 -9.63 -13.66
C LEU A 97 7.03 -10.72 -13.51
N ALA A 98 7.74 -11.06 -14.58
CA ALA A 98 8.78 -12.10 -14.54
C ALA A 98 9.88 -11.77 -13.50
N GLN A 99 10.34 -10.52 -13.44
CA GLN A 99 11.31 -10.09 -12.43
C GLN A 99 10.76 -10.18 -11.00
N MET A 100 9.49 -9.89 -10.80
CA MET A 100 8.84 -10.02 -9.49
C MET A 100 8.68 -11.48 -9.07
N GLU A 101 8.33 -12.37 -9.99
CA GLU A 101 8.23 -13.81 -9.72
C GLU A 101 9.58 -14.41 -9.28
N VAL A 102 10.66 -14.07 -10.01
CA VAL A 102 12.04 -14.45 -9.62
C VAL A 102 12.39 -13.94 -8.23
N LEU A 103 12.06 -12.68 -7.94
CA LEU A 103 12.36 -12.06 -6.65
C LEU A 103 11.61 -12.71 -5.49
N LEU A 104 10.32 -12.97 -5.67
CA LEU A 104 9.40 -13.39 -4.59
C LEU A 104 9.41 -14.89 -4.34
N GLY A 105 9.48 -15.68 -5.39
CA GLY A 105 9.28 -17.13 -5.30
C GLY A 105 10.37 -18.00 -5.94
N GLY A 106 11.43 -17.38 -6.50
CA GLY A 106 12.44 -18.16 -7.23
C GLY A 106 11.84 -18.91 -8.41
N ASP A 107 11.19 -18.17 -9.32
CA ASP A 107 10.48 -18.65 -10.52
C ASP A 107 9.11 -19.33 -10.26
N ILE A 108 8.55 -19.23 -9.06
CA ILE A 108 7.16 -19.68 -8.81
C ILE A 108 6.23 -18.66 -9.48
N PRO A 109 5.34 -19.09 -10.42
CA PRO A 109 4.38 -18.20 -11.05
C PRO A 109 3.46 -17.54 -10.01
N ILE A 110 3.08 -16.28 -10.25
CA ILE A 110 2.30 -15.48 -9.29
C ILE A 110 0.99 -16.15 -8.88
N ASP A 111 0.30 -16.82 -9.79
CA ASP A 111 -0.94 -17.57 -9.50
C ASP A 111 -0.70 -18.73 -8.52
N THR A 112 0.45 -19.36 -8.59
CA THR A 112 0.85 -20.44 -7.66
C THR A 112 1.31 -19.85 -6.34
N LEU A 113 2.08 -18.76 -6.38
CA LEU A 113 2.51 -18.03 -5.18
C LEU A 113 1.31 -17.55 -4.36
N ASN A 114 0.29 -17.00 -5.01
CA ASN A 114 -0.96 -16.59 -4.36
C ASN A 114 -1.65 -17.74 -3.61
N LYS A 115 -1.57 -18.98 -4.11
CA LYS A 115 -2.15 -20.15 -3.42
C LYS A 115 -1.38 -20.53 -2.16
N TYR A 116 -0.07 -20.29 -2.12
CA TYR A 116 0.73 -20.49 -0.90
C TYR A 116 0.51 -19.41 0.13
N LEU A 117 0.21 -18.18 -0.31
CA LEU A 117 0.04 -17.02 0.55
C LEU A 117 -1.40 -16.82 1.05
N HIS A 118 -2.34 -17.65 0.55
CA HIS A 118 -3.75 -17.64 0.97
C HIS A 118 -3.94 -18.33 2.30
#